data_334fec0eb2c3942a6da14ee2ad19c2ec
#
_entry.id   334fec0eb2c3942a6da14ee2ad19c2ec
#
_cell.length_a   1.000
_cell.length_b   1.000
_cell.length_c   1.000
_cell.angle_alpha   90.00
_cell.angle_beta   90.00
_cell.angle_gamma   90.00
#
_symmetry.space_group_name_H-M   'P 1'
#
loop_
_entity.id
_entity.type
_entity.pdbx_description
1 polymer ?
#
loop_
_entity_poly.entity_id
_entity_poly.type
_entity_poly.pdbx_seq_one_letter_code
_entity_poly.pdbx_strand_id
1 'polypeptide(L)'
;MQVLFVEDDAMNRRVVKDMLRVVGANMEEAPDAETGLEMIENGSFNIILMDLRMPGMDGLTAIRQLRSRGCAKAELPVIVVTADTAVDLREQCLAAGADEVILKPVAMGALLNAMGRMVAKGGADDVILS
;
A
#
# COMPACT_ATOMS: atom_id res chain seq x y z
N MET A 1 -1.89 12.69 -6.06
CA MET A 1 -2.07 11.27 -5.70
C MET A 1 -2.17 11.14 -4.20
N GLN A 2 -3.13 10.38 -3.72
CA GLN A 2 -3.38 10.17 -2.30
C GLN A 2 -2.94 8.76 -1.93
N VAL A 3 -2.00 8.65 -1.00
CA VAL A 3 -1.43 7.37 -0.56
C VAL A 3 -1.75 7.17 0.92
N LEU A 4 -2.14 5.97 1.29
CA LEU A 4 -2.26 5.60 2.70
C LEU A 4 -1.15 4.61 3.03
N PHE A 5 -0.36 4.89 4.07
CA PHE A 5 0.65 3.96 4.55
C PHE A 5 0.22 3.42 5.92
N VAL A 6 -0.02 2.12 5.97
CA VAL A 6 -0.38 1.41 7.20
C VAL A 6 0.88 0.78 7.76
N GLU A 7 1.42 1.36 8.82
CA GLU A 7 2.71 1.01 9.42
C GLU A 7 2.71 1.43 10.88
N ASP A 8 3.12 0.54 11.76
CA ASP A 8 3.14 0.84 13.21
C ASP A 8 4.35 1.69 13.64
N ASP A 9 5.43 1.67 12.88
CA ASP A 9 6.64 2.43 13.21
C ASP A 9 6.57 3.85 12.64
N ALA A 10 6.53 4.84 13.53
CA ALA A 10 6.45 6.24 13.13
C ALA A 10 7.64 6.70 12.28
N MET A 11 8.83 6.17 12.54
CA MET A 11 10.03 6.52 11.77
C MET A 11 9.91 6.03 10.33
N ASN A 12 9.44 4.81 10.13
CA ASN A 12 9.22 4.27 8.80
C ASN A 12 8.17 5.08 8.04
N ARG A 13 7.09 5.49 8.72
CA ARG A 13 6.08 6.35 8.10
C ARG A 13 6.67 7.67 7.65
N ARG A 14 7.51 8.27 8.48
CA ARG A 14 8.12 9.56 8.16
C ARG A 14 9.05 9.47 6.95
N VAL A 15 9.86 8.42 6.89
CA VAL A 15 10.79 8.23 5.78
C VAL A 15 10.04 8.16 4.45
N VAL A 16 8.99 7.36 4.39
CA VAL A 16 8.20 7.21 3.17
C VAL A 16 7.45 8.49 2.84
N LYS A 17 6.92 9.16 3.85
CA LYS A 17 6.22 10.43 3.64
C LYS A 17 7.12 11.48 3.02
N ASP A 18 8.37 11.58 3.48
CA ASP A 18 9.34 12.51 2.92
C ASP A 18 9.69 12.15 1.47
N MET A 19 9.83 10.85 1.16
CA MET A 19 10.06 10.40 -0.20
C MET A 19 8.93 10.80 -1.14
N LEU A 20 7.69 10.60 -0.71
CA LEU A 20 6.53 10.92 -1.53
C LEU A 20 6.34 12.42 -1.71
N ARG A 21 6.72 13.20 -0.71
CA ARG A 21 6.65 14.67 -0.81
C ARG A 21 7.51 15.19 -1.95
N VAL A 22 8.65 14.57 -2.18
CA VAL A 22 9.58 14.98 -3.27
C VAL A 22 8.90 14.92 -4.63
N VAL A 23 7.98 13.97 -4.82
CA VAL A 23 7.28 13.78 -6.09
C VAL A 23 5.87 14.36 -6.09
N GLY A 24 5.52 15.12 -5.06
CA GLY A 24 4.22 15.79 -4.98
C GLY A 24 3.05 14.88 -4.58
N ALA A 25 3.32 13.69 -4.07
CA ALA A 25 2.25 12.81 -3.59
C ALA A 25 1.94 13.11 -2.12
N ASN A 26 0.67 13.03 -1.76
CA ASN A 26 0.22 13.20 -0.38
C ASN A 26 0.09 11.85 0.28
N MET A 27 0.55 11.75 1.53
CA MET A 27 0.45 10.51 2.29
C MET A 27 -0.26 10.74 3.60
N GLU A 28 -1.26 9.92 3.88
CA GLU A 28 -1.85 9.81 5.21
C GLU A 28 -1.30 8.54 5.88
N GLU A 29 -1.36 8.51 7.19
CA GLU A 29 -0.72 7.47 8.00
C GLU A 29 -1.74 6.76 8.87
N ALA A 30 -1.60 5.44 8.98
CA ALA A 30 -2.38 4.63 9.92
C ALA A 30 -1.40 3.81 10.74
N PRO A 31 -1.50 3.82 12.07
CA PRO A 31 -0.55 3.10 12.93
C PRO A 31 -0.84 1.60 13.04
N ASP A 32 -1.97 1.15 12.59
CA ASP A 32 -2.38 -0.26 12.62
C ASP A 32 -3.36 -0.57 11.49
N ALA A 33 -3.58 -1.87 11.27
CA ALA A 33 -4.41 -2.33 10.16
C ALA A 33 -5.88 -1.95 10.32
N GLU A 34 -6.41 -2.01 11.53
CA GLU A 34 -7.81 -1.67 11.78
C GLU A 34 -8.09 -0.20 11.47
N THR A 35 -7.21 0.68 11.93
CA THR A 35 -7.30 2.11 11.62
C THR A 35 -7.17 2.34 10.12
N GLY A 36 -6.24 1.63 9.47
CA GLY A 36 -6.05 1.73 8.02
C GLY A 36 -7.29 1.34 7.24
N LEU A 37 -7.92 0.22 7.60
CA LEU A 37 -9.15 -0.22 6.94
C LEU A 37 -10.29 0.79 7.14
N GLU A 38 -10.40 1.37 8.33
CA GLU A 38 -11.39 2.40 8.60
C GLU A 38 -11.14 3.66 7.76
N MET A 39 -9.88 4.07 7.64
CA MET A 39 -9.52 5.22 6.81
C MET A 39 -9.83 4.97 5.34
N ILE A 40 -9.61 3.75 4.85
CA ILE A 40 -9.97 3.38 3.47
C ILE A 40 -11.49 3.49 3.28
N GLU A 41 -12.26 3.03 4.26
CA GLU A 41 -13.72 3.11 4.23
C GLU A 41 -14.20 4.56 4.08
N ASN A 42 -13.61 5.46 4.84
CA ASN A 42 -14.10 6.84 4.99
C ASN A 42 -13.37 7.85 4.10
N GLY A 43 -12.31 7.45 3.43
CA GLY A 43 -11.48 8.35 2.62
C GLY A 43 -11.41 7.95 1.16
N SER A 44 -10.59 8.67 0.43
CA SER A 44 -10.33 8.38 -0.99
C SER A 44 -8.83 8.30 -1.20
N PHE A 45 -8.34 7.09 -1.49
CA PHE A 45 -6.94 6.83 -1.73
C PHE A 45 -6.74 6.22 -3.12
N ASN A 46 -5.57 6.43 -3.69
CA ASN A 46 -5.19 5.87 -4.98
C ASN A 46 -4.37 4.61 -4.81
N ILE A 47 -3.55 4.54 -3.76
CA ILE A 47 -2.65 3.42 -3.48
C ILE A 47 -2.58 3.22 -1.98
N ILE A 48 -2.52 1.96 -1.57
CA ILE A 48 -2.32 1.57 -0.17
C ILE A 48 -0.93 0.94 -0.04
N LEU A 49 -0.12 1.43 0.89
CA LEU A 49 1.12 0.79 1.30
C LEU A 49 0.83 0.07 2.61
N MET A 50 1.18 -1.20 2.72
CA MET A 50 0.82 -2.03 3.86
C MET A 50 2.02 -2.77 4.41
N ASP A 51 2.36 -2.54 5.69
CA ASP A 51 3.31 -3.35 6.41
C ASP A 51 2.64 -4.67 6.83
N LEU A 52 3.40 -5.76 6.87
CA LEU A 52 2.85 -7.06 7.24
C LEU A 52 2.84 -7.28 8.75
N ARG A 53 3.89 -6.85 9.44
CA ARG A 53 4.06 -7.15 10.86
C ARG A 53 3.67 -5.97 11.72
N MET A 54 2.46 -6.03 12.25
CA MET A 54 1.91 -5.02 13.13
C MET A 54 1.22 -5.70 14.31
N PRO A 55 1.19 -5.05 15.48
CA PRO A 55 0.39 -5.56 16.60
C PRO A 55 -1.09 -5.64 16.20
N GLY A 56 -1.76 -6.66 16.69
CA GLY A 56 -3.17 -6.87 16.37
C GLY A 56 -3.32 -7.55 15.01
N MET A 57 -4.12 -6.97 14.13
CA MET A 57 -4.34 -7.52 12.80
C MET A 57 -3.09 -7.36 11.93
N ASP A 58 -2.62 -8.44 11.31
CA ASP A 58 -1.48 -8.37 10.40
C ASP A 58 -1.89 -7.85 9.02
N GLY A 59 -0.89 -7.49 8.21
CA GLY A 59 -1.13 -6.91 6.89
C GLY A 59 -1.82 -7.84 5.91
N LEU A 60 -1.51 -9.13 5.93
CA LEU A 60 -2.15 -10.09 5.03
C LEU A 60 -3.64 -10.21 5.32
N THR A 61 -4.00 -10.28 6.60
CA THR A 61 -5.39 -10.32 7.03
C THR A 61 -6.12 -9.05 6.58
N ALA A 62 -5.48 -7.89 6.75
CA ALA A 62 -6.06 -6.62 6.32
C ALA A 62 -6.30 -6.59 4.82
N ILE A 63 -5.37 -7.08 4.03
CA ILE A 63 -5.51 -7.14 2.57
C ILE A 63 -6.68 -8.05 2.18
N ARG A 64 -6.78 -9.22 2.81
CA ARG A 64 -7.90 -10.13 2.54
C ARG A 64 -9.24 -9.49 2.86
N GLN A 65 -9.32 -8.77 3.99
CA GLN A 65 -10.55 -8.07 4.35
C GLN A 65 -10.88 -6.97 3.36
N LEU A 66 -9.89 -6.22 2.91
CA LEU A 66 -10.10 -5.18 1.89
C LEU A 66 -10.63 -5.80 0.60
N ARG A 67 -10.02 -6.88 0.13
CA ARG A 67 -10.42 -7.54 -1.12
C ARG A 67 -11.81 -8.18 -1.04
N SER A 68 -12.29 -8.50 0.16
CA SER A 68 -13.61 -9.10 0.35
C SER A 68 -14.75 -8.09 0.31
N ARG A 69 -14.46 -6.81 0.25
CA ARG A 69 -15.49 -5.77 0.19
C ARG A 69 -16.20 -5.80 -1.15
N GLY A 70 -17.49 -5.52 -1.14
CA GLY A 70 -18.31 -5.54 -2.35
C GLY A 70 -18.38 -4.21 -3.08
N CYS A 71 -17.34 -3.38 -3.01
CA CYS A 71 -17.34 -2.05 -3.63
C CYS A 71 -16.02 -1.80 -4.35
N ALA A 72 -15.93 -0.68 -5.07
CA ALA A 72 -14.75 -0.33 -5.85
C ALA A 72 -13.46 -0.26 -5.01
N LYS A 73 -13.58 0.04 -3.71
CA LYS A 73 -12.41 0.10 -2.82
C LYS A 73 -11.71 -1.25 -2.66
N ALA A 74 -12.42 -2.36 -2.90
CA ALA A 74 -11.83 -3.70 -2.87
C ALA A 74 -10.77 -3.90 -3.95
N GLU A 75 -10.69 -3.04 -4.95
CA GLU A 75 -9.74 -3.14 -6.05
C GLU A 75 -8.60 -2.12 -5.96
N LEU A 76 -8.51 -1.37 -4.85
CA LEU A 76 -7.42 -0.42 -4.68
C LEU A 76 -6.07 -1.12 -4.79
N PRO A 77 -5.09 -0.51 -5.49
CA PRO A 77 -3.74 -1.08 -5.53
C PRO A 77 -3.13 -1.14 -4.14
N VAL A 78 -2.54 -2.29 -3.79
CA VAL A 78 -1.87 -2.50 -2.51
C VAL A 78 -0.44 -2.93 -2.76
N ILE A 79 0.50 -2.18 -2.20
CA ILE A 79 1.92 -2.51 -2.21
C ILE A 79 2.30 -2.90 -0.78
N VAL A 80 2.77 -4.12 -0.61
CA VAL A 80 3.29 -4.58 0.69
C VAL A 80 4.70 -4.06 0.87
N VAL A 81 4.98 -3.51 2.05
CA VAL A 81 6.30 -3.02 2.43
C VAL A 81 6.74 -3.80 3.66
N THR A 82 7.77 -4.62 3.56
CA THR A 82 8.13 -5.55 4.63
C THR A 82 9.63 -5.78 4.74
N ALA A 83 10.11 -6.06 5.95
CA ALA A 83 11.48 -6.50 6.19
C ALA A 83 11.64 -8.03 6.09
N ASP A 84 10.56 -8.75 5.92
CA ASP A 84 10.56 -10.21 5.87
C ASP A 84 11.10 -10.70 4.52
N THR A 85 12.08 -11.60 4.56
CA THR A 85 12.73 -12.15 3.37
C THR A 85 12.41 -13.62 3.15
N ALA A 86 11.32 -14.12 3.74
CA ALA A 86 10.91 -15.52 3.56
C ALA A 86 10.73 -15.83 2.07
N VAL A 87 11.14 -17.03 1.66
CA VAL A 87 11.21 -17.42 0.25
C VAL A 87 9.85 -17.32 -0.44
N ASP A 88 8.79 -17.73 0.25
CA ASP A 88 7.45 -17.77 -0.32
C ASP A 88 6.60 -16.55 0.03
N LEU A 89 7.18 -15.53 0.67
CA LEU A 89 6.42 -14.38 1.16
C LEU A 89 5.72 -13.62 0.03
N ARG A 90 6.42 -13.41 -1.07
CA ARG A 90 5.83 -12.71 -2.22
C ARG A 90 4.59 -13.43 -2.74
N GLU A 91 4.67 -14.76 -2.85
CA GLU A 91 3.54 -15.56 -3.30
C GLU A 91 2.37 -15.46 -2.33
N GLN A 92 2.66 -15.49 -1.02
CA GLN A 92 1.62 -15.34 0.01
C GLN A 92 0.95 -13.98 -0.08
N CYS A 93 1.72 -12.92 -0.28
CA CYS A 93 1.18 -11.57 -0.41
C CYS A 93 0.28 -11.46 -1.63
N LEU A 94 0.74 -11.95 -2.77
CA LEU A 94 -0.04 -11.90 -4.01
C LEU A 94 -1.30 -12.74 -3.89
N ALA A 95 -1.21 -13.90 -3.24
CA ALA A 95 -2.39 -14.74 -2.99
C ALA A 95 -3.42 -14.07 -2.08
N ALA A 96 -2.95 -13.23 -1.14
CA ALA A 96 -3.86 -12.47 -0.28
C ALA A 96 -4.52 -11.30 -1.01
N GLY A 97 -3.98 -10.90 -2.14
CA GLY A 97 -4.54 -9.83 -2.96
C GLY A 97 -3.64 -8.60 -3.12
N ALA A 98 -2.38 -8.65 -2.65
CA ALA A 98 -1.44 -7.56 -2.89
C ALA A 98 -1.03 -7.53 -4.37
N ASP A 99 -0.70 -6.35 -4.84
CA ASP A 99 -0.27 -6.15 -6.24
C ASP A 99 1.24 -6.16 -6.38
N GLU A 100 1.97 -5.78 -5.33
CA GLU A 100 3.42 -5.70 -5.37
C GLU A 100 3.99 -5.84 -3.96
N VAL A 101 5.26 -6.23 -3.86
CA VAL A 101 5.97 -6.35 -2.58
C VAL A 101 7.30 -5.62 -2.69
N ILE A 102 7.58 -4.75 -1.72
CA ILE A 102 8.84 -4.03 -1.61
C ILE A 102 9.48 -4.39 -0.28
N LEU A 103 10.78 -4.71 -0.31
CA LEU A 103 11.53 -5.00 0.90
C LEU A 103 12.05 -3.73 1.57
N LYS A 104 12.03 -3.70 2.90
CA LYS A 104 12.68 -2.64 3.67
C LYS A 104 14.19 -2.86 3.72
N PRO A 105 15.00 -1.81 3.80
CA PRO A 105 14.61 -0.41 3.81
C PRO A 105 14.08 0.03 2.44
N VAL A 106 13.03 0.85 2.46
CA VAL A 106 12.38 1.28 1.22
C VAL A 106 13.34 2.15 0.42
N ALA A 107 13.64 1.74 -0.81
CA ALA A 107 14.40 2.55 -1.75
C ALA A 107 13.41 3.40 -2.56
N MET A 108 13.71 4.70 -2.66
CA MET A 108 12.82 5.63 -3.36
C MET A 108 12.54 5.19 -4.80
N GLY A 109 13.56 4.75 -5.52
CA GLY A 109 13.40 4.27 -6.90
C GLY A 109 12.47 3.07 -7.01
N ALA A 110 12.61 2.10 -6.10
CA ALA A 110 11.76 0.92 -6.08
C ALA A 110 10.32 1.29 -5.78
N LEU A 111 10.10 2.18 -4.81
CA LEU A 111 8.77 2.63 -4.44
C LEU A 111 8.11 3.38 -5.59
N LEU A 112 8.79 4.34 -6.18
CA LEU A 112 8.23 5.15 -7.26
C LEU A 112 7.95 4.31 -8.50
N ASN A 113 8.81 3.35 -8.81
CA ASN A 113 8.58 2.44 -9.94
C ASN A 113 7.35 1.57 -9.70
N ALA A 114 7.18 1.02 -8.49
CA ALA A 114 6.02 0.20 -8.15
C ALA A 114 4.75 1.03 -8.22
N MET A 115 4.77 2.23 -7.67
CA MET A 115 3.62 3.14 -7.72
C MET A 115 3.28 3.52 -9.16
N GLY A 116 4.28 3.78 -9.98
CA GLY A 116 4.09 4.09 -11.39
C GLY A 116 3.42 2.94 -12.14
N ARG A 117 3.82 1.70 -11.86
CA ARG A 117 3.20 0.53 -12.47
C ARG A 117 1.73 0.39 -12.05
N MET A 118 1.43 0.67 -10.78
CA MET A 118 0.05 0.60 -10.28
C MET A 118 -0.83 1.66 -10.92
N VAL A 119 -0.34 2.88 -11.06
CA VAL A 119 -1.08 3.97 -11.69
C VAL A 119 -1.30 3.69 -13.17
N ALA A 120 -0.27 3.23 -13.87
CA ALA A 120 -0.38 2.90 -15.29
C ALA A 120 -1.41 1.79 -15.52
N LYS A 121 -1.40 0.77 -14.66
CA LYS A 121 -2.33 -0.34 -14.74
C LYS A 121 -3.77 0.07 -14.43
N GLY A 122 -3.96 0.84 -13.36
CA GLY A 122 -5.28 1.28 -12.94
C GLY A 122 -5.81 2.46 -13.73
N GLY A 123 -4.91 3.30 -14.24
CA GLY A 123 -5.26 4.52 -14.96
C GLY A 123 -5.08 4.44 -16.47
N ALA A 124 -4.93 3.24 -17.02
CA ALA A 124 -4.67 3.07 -18.45
C ALA A 124 -5.74 3.72 -19.32
N ASP A 125 -6.98 3.60 -18.90
CA ASP A 125 -8.10 4.21 -19.63
C ASP A 125 -8.03 5.73 -19.60
N ASP A 126 -7.63 6.29 -18.46
CA ASP A 126 -7.49 7.74 -18.31
C ASP A 126 -6.37 8.27 -19.18
N VAL A 127 -5.28 7.54 -19.28
CA VAL A 127 -4.14 7.90 -20.12
C VAL A 127 -4.57 7.90 -21.60
N ILE A 128 -5.33 6.92 -22.00
CA ILE A 128 -5.82 6.82 -23.37
C ILE A 128 -6.77 7.97 -23.70
N LEU A 129 -7.57 8.36 -22.74
CA LEU A 129 -8.56 9.41 -22.91
C LEU A 129 -7.96 10.80 -22.87
N SER A 130 -6.83 10.94 -22.24
CA SER A 130 -6.16 12.22 -22.14
C SER A 130 -5.20 12.47 -23.28
#